data_9c6c33ec943f6389ede4691e01e0d9a4
#
_entry.id   9c6c33ec943f6389ede4691e01e0d9a4
#
_cell.length_a   1.000
_cell.length_b   1.000
_cell.length_c   1.000
_cell.angle_alpha   90.00
_cell.angle_beta   90.00
_cell.angle_gamma   90.00
#
_symmetry.space_group_name_H-M   'P 1'
#
loop_
_entity.id
_entity.type
_entity.pdbx_description
1 polymer ?
#
loop_
_entity_poly.entity_id
_entity_poly.type
_entity_poly.pdbx_seq_one_letter_code
_entity_poly.pdbx_strand_id
1 'polypeptide(L)'
;MSDKQRADVALVERGLCESRSKAQASIMAGEVYVGTRRINKASEIIKPEDELILKGSANPYASRGGLKLEKAIKSFRADLTGKVCMDIGAATGGFTDVCLQNGAAHVYAIDVGYGQFAWKLRNDPRVTLMERTNARHLTPEMVPLHPTVTVMDVSFISIRLILPVAAQLMGEEGVFYTLIKPQFEAGPDRVGKKGVVRDAKVHQDVLQEIVDFCPSFGWQVQALDYSPIKGPEGNIEFLAKITVRTQENEPCTPEVIHDLVARAHTEM
;
A
#
# COMPACT_ATOMS: atom_id res chain seq x y z
N MET A 1 -41.09 -15.34 -16.74
CA MET A 1 -39.88 -16.16 -16.95
C MET A 1 -38.85 -15.68 -15.95
N SER A 2 -38.38 -16.57 -15.08
CA SER A 2 -37.45 -16.19 -14.02
C SER A 2 -36.08 -15.95 -14.65
N ASP A 3 -35.64 -14.69 -14.70
CA ASP A 3 -34.32 -14.31 -15.22
C ASP A 3 -33.23 -14.75 -14.25
N LYS A 4 -32.83 -16.02 -14.40
CA LYS A 4 -31.65 -16.54 -13.74
C LYS A 4 -30.42 -15.85 -14.31
N GLN A 5 -29.64 -15.18 -13.47
CA GLN A 5 -28.49 -14.42 -13.90
C GLN A 5 -27.19 -14.99 -13.31
N ARG A 6 -26.08 -14.73 -13.99
CA ARG A 6 -24.76 -15.01 -13.45
C ARG A 6 -24.49 -14.07 -12.27
N ALA A 7 -23.75 -14.55 -11.26
CA ALA A 7 -23.44 -13.77 -10.06
C ALA A 7 -22.71 -12.44 -10.39
N ASP A 8 -21.76 -12.45 -11.34
CA ASP A 8 -21.04 -11.24 -11.75
C ASP A 8 -21.95 -10.20 -12.44
N VAL A 9 -22.99 -10.64 -13.14
CA VAL A 9 -23.98 -9.77 -13.76
C VAL A 9 -24.96 -9.25 -12.73
N ALA A 10 -25.51 -10.14 -11.90
CA ALA A 10 -26.49 -9.79 -10.85
C ALA A 10 -25.95 -8.76 -9.86
N LEU A 11 -24.66 -8.84 -9.49
CA LEU A 11 -24.00 -7.86 -8.61
C LEU A 11 -24.00 -6.45 -9.20
N VAL A 12 -23.78 -6.31 -10.51
CA VAL A 12 -23.78 -5.02 -11.19
C VAL A 12 -25.18 -4.48 -11.35
N GLU A 13 -26.12 -5.29 -11.82
CA GLU A 13 -27.51 -4.87 -12.05
C GLU A 13 -28.26 -4.50 -10.77
N ARG A 14 -27.88 -5.13 -9.65
CA ARG A 14 -28.43 -4.79 -8.32
C ARG A 14 -27.66 -3.64 -7.63
N GLY A 15 -26.71 -3.00 -8.32
CA GLY A 15 -25.96 -1.86 -7.79
C GLY A 15 -24.96 -2.18 -6.68
N LEU A 16 -24.65 -3.47 -6.47
CA LEU A 16 -23.70 -3.91 -5.45
C LEU A 16 -22.23 -3.78 -5.91
N CYS A 17 -21.99 -3.72 -7.21
CA CYS A 17 -20.67 -3.50 -7.81
C CYS A 17 -20.80 -2.54 -9.01
N GLU A 18 -19.79 -1.69 -9.20
CA GLU A 18 -19.76 -0.71 -10.30
C GLU A 18 -19.49 -1.33 -11.68
N SER A 19 -18.86 -2.51 -11.71
CA SER A 19 -18.52 -3.20 -12.95
C SER A 19 -18.41 -4.71 -12.76
N ARG A 20 -18.52 -5.46 -13.88
CA ARG A 20 -18.35 -6.92 -13.85
C ARG A 20 -16.95 -7.34 -13.40
N SER A 21 -15.92 -6.59 -13.72
CA SER A 21 -14.55 -6.86 -13.26
C SER A 21 -14.45 -6.72 -11.73
N LYS A 22 -15.06 -5.69 -11.14
CA LYS A 22 -15.14 -5.53 -9.68
C LYS A 22 -15.96 -6.65 -9.04
N ALA A 23 -17.10 -7.01 -9.63
CA ALA A 23 -17.92 -8.13 -9.15
C ALA A 23 -17.15 -9.46 -9.13
N GLN A 24 -16.39 -9.75 -10.18
CA GLN A 24 -15.55 -10.94 -10.25
C GLN A 24 -14.44 -10.92 -9.19
N ALA A 25 -13.79 -9.76 -8.97
CA ALA A 25 -12.79 -9.59 -7.92
C ALA A 25 -13.37 -9.85 -6.53
N SER A 26 -14.54 -9.28 -6.21
CA SER A 26 -15.23 -9.51 -4.93
C SER A 26 -15.64 -10.97 -4.73
N ILE A 27 -16.07 -11.66 -5.80
CA ILE A 27 -16.37 -13.10 -5.73
C ILE A 27 -15.10 -13.91 -5.45
N MET A 28 -13.99 -13.59 -6.13
CA MET A 28 -12.70 -14.25 -5.90
C MET A 28 -12.15 -13.97 -4.50
N ALA A 29 -12.36 -12.76 -3.98
CA ALA A 29 -12.02 -12.39 -2.60
C ALA A 29 -12.90 -13.09 -1.55
N GLY A 30 -14.02 -13.72 -1.99
CA GLY A 30 -14.93 -14.42 -1.10
C GLY A 30 -15.86 -13.54 -0.29
N GLU A 31 -16.13 -12.37 -0.79
CA GLU A 31 -16.94 -11.33 -0.15
C GLU A 31 -18.43 -11.44 -0.51
N VAL A 32 -18.80 -12.30 -1.49
CA VAL A 32 -20.15 -12.40 -2.02
C VAL A 32 -20.88 -13.59 -1.45
N TYR A 33 -22.10 -13.38 -0.95
CA TYR A 33 -22.94 -14.40 -0.33
C TYR A 33 -24.37 -14.32 -0.86
N VAL A 34 -25.06 -15.46 -0.83
CA VAL A 34 -26.54 -15.54 -0.86
C VAL A 34 -26.97 -16.07 0.50
N GLY A 35 -27.55 -15.18 1.32
CA GLY A 35 -27.79 -15.47 2.73
C GLY A 35 -26.48 -15.80 3.47
N THR A 36 -26.33 -17.04 3.95
CA THR A 36 -25.08 -17.54 4.59
C THR A 36 -24.16 -18.27 3.64
N ARG A 37 -24.59 -18.60 2.42
CA ARG A 37 -23.84 -19.38 1.45
C ARG A 37 -22.92 -18.47 0.62
N ARG A 38 -21.63 -18.71 0.67
CA ARG A 38 -20.61 -18.01 -0.12
C ARG A 38 -20.73 -18.37 -1.60
N ILE A 39 -20.62 -17.36 -2.47
CA ILE A 39 -20.50 -17.50 -3.92
C ILE A 39 -19.02 -17.65 -4.26
N ASN A 40 -18.66 -18.73 -4.95
CA ASN A 40 -17.26 -19.04 -5.25
C ASN A 40 -16.88 -18.85 -6.73
N LYS A 41 -17.88 -18.74 -7.61
CA LYS A 41 -17.65 -18.57 -9.06
C LYS A 41 -18.50 -17.45 -9.63
N ALA A 42 -17.89 -16.61 -10.45
CA ALA A 42 -18.58 -15.52 -11.15
C ALA A 42 -19.71 -16.01 -12.08
N SER A 43 -19.59 -17.24 -12.58
CA SER A 43 -20.61 -17.89 -13.42
C SER A 43 -21.74 -18.56 -12.66
N GLU A 44 -21.74 -18.54 -11.33
CA GLU A 44 -22.79 -19.13 -10.50
C GLU A 44 -24.12 -18.44 -10.77
N ILE A 45 -25.19 -19.23 -10.84
CA ILE A 45 -26.52 -18.71 -11.17
C ILE A 45 -27.22 -18.20 -9.91
N ILE A 46 -27.65 -16.97 -9.97
CA ILE A 46 -28.41 -16.27 -8.93
C ILE A 46 -29.86 -16.11 -9.41
N LYS A 47 -30.80 -16.42 -8.54
CA LYS A 47 -32.22 -16.28 -8.81
C LYS A 47 -32.69 -14.87 -8.41
N PRO A 48 -33.80 -14.36 -8.95
CA PRO A 48 -34.33 -13.04 -8.57
C PRO A 48 -34.61 -12.90 -7.07
N GLU A 49 -35.07 -13.99 -6.43
CA GLU A 49 -35.39 -14.06 -5.02
C GLU A 49 -34.17 -14.20 -4.10
N ASP A 50 -33.01 -14.55 -4.65
CA ASP A 50 -31.78 -14.71 -3.86
C ASP A 50 -31.32 -13.34 -3.35
N GLU A 51 -31.18 -13.18 -2.04
CA GLU A 51 -30.58 -12.00 -1.43
C GLU A 51 -29.06 -12.05 -1.56
N LEU A 52 -28.53 -11.28 -2.53
CA LEU A 52 -27.10 -11.09 -2.69
C LEU A 52 -26.58 -10.13 -1.63
N ILE A 53 -25.61 -10.60 -0.86
CA ILE A 53 -24.94 -9.83 0.19
C ILE A 53 -23.47 -9.72 -0.20
N LEU A 54 -22.99 -8.48 -0.32
CA LEU A 54 -21.55 -8.18 -0.40
C LEU A 54 -21.07 -7.97 1.04
N LYS A 55 -20.49 -9.02 1.64
CA LYS A 55 -19.88 -8.97 2.97
C LYS A 55 -18.42 -8.56 2.81
N GLY A 56 -18.17 -7.32 2.94
CA GLY A 56 -16.86 -6.70 2.88
C GLY A 56 -17.13 -5.25 2.60
N SER A 57 -16.46 -4.36 3.26
CA SER A 57 -16.34 -2.99 2.81
C SER A 57 -15.75 -3.08 1.41
N ALA A 58 -16.51 -2.69 0.39
CA ALA A 58 -15.92 -2.50 -0.93
C ALA A 58 -14.63 -1.72 -0.71
N ASN A 59 -13.49 -2.29 -1.11
CA ASN A 59 -12.21 -1.59 -0.96
C ASN A 59 -12.38 -0.18 -1.57
N PRO A 60 -12.35 0.89 -0.78
CA PRO A 60 -12.66 2.23 -1.26
C PRO A 60 -11.59 2.77 -2.22
N TYR A 61 -10.50 2.03 -2.41
CA TYR A 61 -9.32 2.42 -3.16
C TYR A 61 -9.16 1.62 -4.45
N ALA A 62 -8.37 2.11 -5.37
CA ALA A 62 -8.06 1.46 -6.64
C ALA A 62 -7.48 0.05 -6.48
N SER A 63 -6.86 -0.26 -5.34
CA SER A 63 -6.42 -1.61 -4.99
C SER A 63 -6.41 -1.83 -3.48
N ARG A 64 -6.35 -3.13 -3.04
CA ARG A 64 -6.20 -3.49 -1.63
C ARG A 64 -4.93 -2.90 -0.98
N GLY A 65 -3.91 -2.56 -1.78
CA GLY A 65 -2.73 -1.86 -1.32
C GLY A 65 -3.07 -0.57 -0.57
N GLY A 66 -4.12 0.15 -0.98
CA GLY A 66 -4.58 1.37 -0.31
C GLY A 66 -4.86 1.20 1.18
N LEU A 67 -5.33 0.03 1.63
CA LEU A 67 -5.57 -0.26 3.04
C LEU A 67 -4.30 -0.16 3.90
N LYS A 68 -3.13 -0.42 3.30
CA LYS A 68 -1.84 -0.31 3.98
C LYS A 68 -1.53 1.16 4.31
N LEU A 69 -1.65 2.04 3.30
CA LEU A 69 -1.42 3.47 3.50
C LEU A 69 -2.51 4.10 4.37
N GLU A 70 -3.76 3.68 4.24
CA GLU A 70 -4.84 4.13 5.14
C GLU A 70 -4.49 3.87 6.61
N LYS A 71 -3.98 2.66 6.92
CA LYS A 71 -3.52 2.35 8.28
C LYS A 71 -2.35 3.25 8.68
N ALA A 72 -1.36 3.45 7.80
CA ALA A 72 -0.22 4.34 8.10
C ALA A 72 -0.69 5.78 8.41
N ILE A 73 -1.61 6.32 7.61
CA ILE A 73 -2.17 7.66 7.84
C ILE A 73 -2.84 7.74 9.22
N LYS A 74 -3.67 6.75 9.56
CA LYS A 74 -4.38 6.70 10.85
C LYS A 74 -3.42 6.52 12.03
N SER A 75 -2.51 5.54 11.96
CA SER A 75 -1.57 5.22 13.04
C SER A 75 -0.57 6.35 13.29
N PHE A 76 -0.08 6.98 12.23
CA PHE A 76 0.94 8.02 12.33
C PHE A 76 0.37 9.45 12.32
N ARG A 77 -0.96 9.59 12.31
CA ARG A 77 -1.69 10.87 12.27
C ARG A 77 -1.16 11.78 11.15
N ALA A 78 -1.00 11.20 9.95
CA ALA A 78 -0.50 11.93 8.80
C ALA A 78 -1.55 12.92 8.27
N ASP A 79 -1.13 14.14 7.97
CA ASP A 79 -1.94 15.13 7.26
C ASP A 79 -1.39 15.31 5.85
N LEU A 80 -2.19 14.93 4.85
CA LEU A 80 -1.87 15.08 3.44
C LEU A 80 -2.58 16.27 2.79
N THR A 81 -3.38 17.02 3.56
CA THR A 81 -4.18 18.12 3.03
C THR A 81 -3.30 19.19 2.38
N GLY A 82 -3.55 19.47 1.11
CA GLY A 82 -2.80 20.45 0.33
C GLY A 82 -1.34 20.08 0.03
N LYS A 83 -0.90 18.86 0.38
CA LYS A 83 0.48 18.42 0.15
C LYS A 83 0.69 17.95 -1.30
N VAL A 84 1.92 18.13 -1.78
CA VAL A 84 2.41 17.46 -2.99
C VAL A 84 3.05 16.14 -2.55
N CYS A 85 2.56 15.03 -3.12
CA CYS A 85 3.00 13.68 -2.77
C CYS A 85 3.76 13.02 -3.92
N MET A 86 4.71 12.13 -3.61
CA MET A 86 5.23 11.11 -4.52
C MET A 86 4.70 9.74 -4.07
N ASP A 87 4.15 8.96 -4.99
CA ASP A 87 3.78 7.55 -4.81
C ASP A 87 4.77 6.70 -5.60
N ILE A 88 5.74 6.08 -4.90
CA ILE A 88 6.78 5.26 -5.51
C ILE A 88 6.39 3.79 -5.40
N GLY A 89 6.21 3.15 -6.57
CA GLY A 89 5.60 1.83 -6.69
C GLY A 89 4.08 1.92 -6.80
N ALA A 90 3.59 2.87 -7.60
CA ALA A 90 2.18 3.21 -7.68
C ALA A 90 1.28 2.06 -8.17
N ALA A 91 1.81 1.13 -8.95
CA ALA A 91 1.11 -0.06 -9.47
C ALA A 91 -0.27 0.28 -10.06
N THR A 92 -1.35 -0.18 -9.43
CA THR A 92 -2.73 0.13 -9.84
C THR A 92 -3.24 1.47 -9.30
N GLY A 93 -2.46 2.19 -8.49
CA GLY A 93 -2.81 3.49 -7.93
C GLY A 93 -3.47 3.44 -6.55
N GLY A 94 -3.31 2.34 -5.81
CA GLY A 94 -3.92 2.20 -4.49
C GLY A 94 -3.48 3.30 -3.51
N PHE A 95 -2.19 3.59 -3.44
CA PHE A 95 -1.64 4.65 -2.59
C PHE A 95 -1.99 6.04 -3.14
N THR A 96 -1.88 6.25 -4.45
CA THR A 96 -2.32 7.49 -5.11
C THR A 96 -3.76 7.83 -4.74
N ASP A 97 -4.69 6.87 -4.82
CA ASP A 97 -6.10 7.08 -4.49
C ASP A 97 -6.30 7.48 -3.03
N VAL A 98 -5.58 6.82 -2.11
CA VAL A 98 -5.58 7.21 -0.68
C VAL A 98 -5.07 8.65 -0.49
N CYS A 99 -3.96 9.03 -1.14
CA CYS A 99 -3.44 10.39 -1.05
C CYS A 99 -4.47 11.43 -1.50
N LEU A 100 -5.12 11.21 -2.65
CA LEU A 100 -6.13 12.11 -3.20
C LEU A 100 -7.38 12.21 -2.31
N GLN A 101 -7.84 11.08 -1.75
CA GLN A 101 -8.99 11.06 -0.84
C GLN A 101 -8.68 11.72 0.51
N ASN A 102 -7.40 11.78 0.91
CA ASN A 102 -6.94 12.51 2.09
C ASN A 102 -6.46 13.95 1.78
N GLY A 103 -6.90 14.52 0.66
CA GLY A 103 -6.75 15.93 0.36
C GLY A 103 -5.40 16.35 -0.25
N ALA A 104 -4.58 15.42 -0.76
CA ALA A 104 -3.36 15.78 -1.48
C ALA A 104 -3.68 16.71 -2.66
N ALA A 105 -2.91 17.78 -2.79
CA ALA A 105 -3.07 18.76 -3.89
C ALA A 105 -2.54 18.19 -5.21
N HIS A 106 -1.48 17.37 -5.15
CA HIS A 106 -0.89 16.72 -6.32
C HIS A 106 -0.20 15.42 -5.93
N VAL A 107 -0.21 14.43 -6.85
CA VAL A 107 0.49 13.16 -6.68
C VAL A 107 1.30 12.83 -7.92
N TYR A 108 2.60 12.67 -7.77
CA TYR A 108 3.46 12.04 -8.76
C TYR A 108 3.41 10.52 -8.56
N ALA A 109 2.72 9.81 -9.43
CA ALA A 109 2.58 8.36 -9.39
C ALA A 109 3.66 7.70 -10.26
N ILE A 110 4.63 7.05 -9.62
CA ILE A 110 5.86 6.56 -10.25
C ILE A 110 5.89 5.04 -10.19
N ASP A 111 6.05 4.39 -11.35
CA ASP A 111 6.18 2.93 -11.43
C ASP A 111 7.06 2.49 -12.60
N VAL A 112 7.79 1.39 -12.42
CA VAL A 112 8.56 0.74 -13.50
C VAL A 112 7.66 -0.02 -14.47
N GLY A 113 6.46 -0.40 -14.04
CA GLY A 113 5.44 -1.06 -14.84
C GLY A 113 4.74 -0.11 -15.82
N TYR A 114 3.84 -0.68 -16.60
CA TYR A 114 3.06 0.06 -17.60
C TYR A 114 1.67 -0.52 -17.76
N GLY A 115 0.67 0.38 -17.94
CA GLY A 115 -0.68 0.02 -18.36
C GLY A 115 -1.57 -0.58 -17.26
N GLN A 116 -1.09 -0.66 -16.01
CA GLN A 116 -1.86 -1.21 -14.89
C GLN A 116 -2.54 -0.14 -14.01
N PHE A 117 -2.15 1.12 -14.15
CA PHE A 117 -2.67 2.21 -13.35
C PHE A 117 -4.15 2.48 -13.65
N ALA A 118 -4.98 2.63 -12.62
CA ALA A 118 -6.43 2.76 -12.74
C ALA A 118 -6.83 3.96 -13.60
N TRP A 119 -7.75 3.73 -14.56
CA TRP A 119 -8.19 4.74 -15.51
C TRP A 119 -8.73 6.01 -14.87
N LYS A 120 -9.50 5.88 -13.79
CA LYS A 120 -10.03 7.01 -13.02
C LYS A 120 -8.91 7.94 -12.53
N LEU A 121 -7.84 7.37 -12.00
CA LEU A 121 -6.70 8.11 -11.46
C LEU A 121 -5.80 8.68 -12.56
N ARG A 122 -5.66 7.96 -13.67
CA ARG A 122 -4.90 8.42 -14.85
C ARG A 122 -5.46 9.72 -15.43
N ASN A 123 -6.76 9.95 -15.30
CA ASN A 123 -7.45 11.13 -15.80
C ASN A 123 -7.71 12.20 -14.72
N ASP A 124 -7.26 12.00 -13.48
CA ASP A 124 -7.38 13.02 -12.44
C ASP A 124 -6.32 14.11 -12.68
N PRO A 125 -6.72 15.39 -12.81
CA PRO A 125 -5.78 16.49 -13.08
C PRO A 125 -4.75 16.72 -11.96
N ARG A 126 -4.96 16.14 -10.79
CA ARG A 126 -4.02 16.19 -9.67
C ARG A 126 -2.94 15.09 -9.75
N VAL A 127 -2.96 14.22 -10.76
CA VAL A 127 -2.03 13.10 -10.90
C VAL A 127 -1.09 13.33 -12.09
N THR A 128 0.20 13.26 -11.83
CA THR A 128 1.21 13.09 -12.88
C THR A 128 1.68 11.65 -12.86
N LEU A 129 1.26 10.88 -13.86
CA LEU A 129 1.63 9.46 -13.97
C LEU A 129 2.95 9.30 -14.72
N MET A 130 3.89 8.59 -14.11
CA MET A 130 5.23 8.32 -14.62
C MET A 130 5.47 6.79 -14.67
N GLU A 131 4.88 6.14 -15.67
CA GLU A 131 5.11 4.72 -15.94
C GLU A 131 6.47 4.49 -16.61
N ARG A 132 7.00 3.24 -16.57
CA ARG A 132 8.33 2.85 -17.07
C ARG A 132 9.46 3.71 -16.49
N THR A 133 9.26 4.20 -15.27
CA THR A 133 10.17 5.11 -14.60
C THR A 133 10.80 4.43 -13.39
N ASN A 134 12.11 4.30 -13.38
CA ASN A 134 12.84 3.76 -12.25
C ASN A 134 13.11 4.88 -11.24
N ALA A 135 12.57 4.74 -10.03
CA ALA A 135 12.68 5.73 -8.98
C ALA A 135 14.13 6.09 -8.58
N ARG A 136 15.10 5.20 -8.85
CA ARG A 136 16.53 5.49 -8.62
C ARG A 136 17.11 6.55 -9.56
N HIS A 137 16.42 6.90 -10.61
CA HIS A 137 16.85 7.87 -11.63
C HIS A 137 15.99 9.12 -11.69
N LEU A 138 15.17 9.36 -10.65
CA LEU A 138 14.39 10.58 -10.56
C LEU A 138 15.28 11.80 -10.39
N THR A 139 14.88 12.90 -11.04
CA THR A 139 15.56 14.19 -10.95
C THR A 139 14.57 15.28 -10.54
N PRO A 140 15.03 16.43 -10.00
CA PRO A 140 14.15 17.54 -9.62
C PRO A 140 13.27 18.04 -10.76
N GLU A 141 13.78 18.02 -12.00
CA GLU A 141 13.04 18.46 -13.19
C GLU A 141 11.84 17.57 -13.50
N MET A 142 11.87 16.31 -13.07
CA MET A 142 10.76 15.36 -13.24
C MET A 142 9.63 15.60 -12.23
N VAL A 143 9.91 16.26 -11.10
CA VAL A 143 8.96 16.54 -10.02
C VAL A 143 8.99 18.01 -9.59
N PRO A 144 8.72 18.95 -10.51
CA PRO A 144 8.95 20.40 -10.31
C PRO A 144 8.11 21.04 -9.19
N LEU A 145 7.06 20.37 -8.69
CA LEU A 145 6.25 20.88 -7.58
C LEU A 145 6.84 20.58 -6.19
N HIS A 146 8.04 20.02 -6.12
CA HIS A 146 8.76 19.74 -4.88
C HIS A 146 7.90 18.98 -3.85
N PRO A 147 7.80 17.67 -3.94
CA PRO A 147 7.03 16.86 -3.00
C PRO A 147 7.51 17.05 -1.57
N THR A 148 6.58 17.07 -0.62
CA THR A 148 6.89 17.09 0.83
C THR A 148 6.54 15.79 1.51
N VAL A 149 5.80 14.92 0.83
CA VAL A 149 5.42 13.60 1.30
C VAL A 149 5.78 12.56 0.25
N THR A 150 6.42 11.49 0.65
CA THR A 150 6.60 10.30 -0.19
C THR A 150 5.89 9.12 0.46
N VAL A 151 4.99 8.49 -0.29
CA VAL A 151 4.40 7.19 0.04
C VAL A 151 5.06 6.12 -0.83
N MET A 152 5.36 4.94 -0.26
CA MET A 152 6.16 3.96 -0.99
C MET A 152 5.74 2.52 -0.69
N ASP A 153 5.43 1.76 -1.75
CA ASP A 153 5.14 0.31 -1.72
C ASP A 153 5.89 -0.39 -2.86
N VAL A 154 7.21 -0.50 -2.75
CA VAL A 154 8.08 -1.11 -3.77
C VAL A 154 8.30 -2.59 -3.55
N SER A 155 8.63 -3.32 -4.61
CA SER A 155 8.91 -4.75 -4.59
C SER A 155 10.22 -5.06 -5.32
N PHE A 156 10.89 -6.14 -4.91
CA PHE A 156 12.14 -6.64 -5.50
C PHE A 156 13.33 -5.70 -5.39
N ILE A 157 13.28 -4.75 -4.46
CA ILE A 157 14.35 -3.79 -4.19
C ILE A 157 14.29 -3.36 -2.72
N SER A 158 15.46 -3.10 -2.11
CA SER A 158 15.53 -2.49 -0.79
C SER A 158 15.16 -1.01 -0.87
N ILE A 159 14.34 -0.54 0.09
CA ILE A 159 13.99 0.88 0.22
C ILE A 159 15.23 1.75 0.46
N ARG A 160 16.29 1.21 1.05
CA ARG A 160 17.57 1.92 1.28
C ARG A 160 18.22 2.44 -0.01
N LEU A 161 17.89 1.85 -1.17
CA LEU A 161 18.39 2.31 -2.47
C LEU A 161 17.53 3.43 -3.09
N ILE A 162 16.31 3.64 -2.58
CA ILE A 162 15.35 4.62 -3.11
C ILE A 162 15.25 5.84 -2.20
N LEU A 163 15.24 5.62 -0.88
CA LEU A 163 15.11 6.70 0.11
C LEU A 163 16.07 7.89 -0.14
N PRO A 164 17.39 7.69 -0.42
CA PRO A 164 18.30 8.81 -0.64
C PRO A 164 17.95 9.65 -1.87
N VAL A 165 17.52 9.00 -2.97
CA VAL A 165 17.11 9.71 -4.18
C VAL A 165 15.83 10.49 -3.94
N ALA A 166 14.83 9.85 -3.33
CA ALA A 166 13.55 10.51 -3.05
C ALA A 166 13.71 11.69 -2.06
N ALA A 167 14.56 11.55 -1.03
CA ALA A 167 14.82 12.62 -0.07
C ALA A 167 15.41 13.89 -0.73
N GLN A 168 16.29 13.73 -1.72
CA GLN A 168 16.85 14.87 -2.46
C GLN A 168 15.77 15.69 -3.20
N LEU A 169 14.63 15.06 -3.51
CA LEU A 169 13.51 15.69 -4.22
C LEU A 169 12.51 16.38 -3.28
N MET A 170 12.55 16.06 -1.97
CA MET A 170 11.52 16.44 -1.00
C MET A 170 11.85 17.70 -0.19
N GLY A 171 13.08 18.15 -0.17
CA GLY A 171 13.49 19.21 0.73
C GLY A 171 13.53 18.80 2.22
N GLU A 172 13.83 19.78 3.08
CA GLU A 172 14.21 19.51 4.48
C GLU A 172 13.06 19.09 5.41
N GLU A 173 11.82 19.33 5.04
CA GLU A 173 10.63 18.94 5.81
C GLU A 173 9.94 17.67 5.27
N GLY A 174 10.65 16.93 4.45
CA GLY A 174 10.14 15.72 3.82
C GLY A 174 9.77 14.62 4.82
N VAL A 175 8.65 13.94 4.56
CA VAL A 175 8.20 12.78 5.35
C VAL A 175 7.91 11.61 4.43
N PHE A 176 8.44 10.44 4.79
CA PHE A 176 8.13 9.16 4.14
C PHE A 176 7.09 8.40 4.95
N TYR A 177 6.11 7.85 4.27
CA TYR A 177 5.25 6.77 4.76
C TYR A 177 5.50 5.56 3.86
N THR A 178 6.32 4.63 4.33
CA THR A 178 6.81 3.54 3.50
C THR A 178 6.49 2.17 4.07
N LEU A 179 6.32 1.20 3.19
CA LEU A 179 6.38 -0.21 3.56
C LEU A 179 7.83 -0.66 3.70
N ILE A 180 8.09 -1.41 4.76
CA ILE A 180 9.28 -2.23 4.92
C ILE A 180 8.86 -3.67 4.67
N LYS A 181 9.42 -4.28 3.63
CA LYS A 181 9.11 -5.65 3.23
C LYS A 181 10.29 -6.55 3.55
N PRO A 182 10.22 -7.36 4.62
CA PRO A 182 11.35 -8.18 5.05
C PRO A 182 11.92 -9.06 3.96
N GLN A 183 11.09 -9.57 3.06
CA GLN A 183 11.52 -10.41 1.93
C GLN A 183 12.43 -9.70 0.91
N PHE A 184 12.46 -8.36 0.90
CA PHE A 184 13.33 -7.57 0.02
C PHE A 184 14.45 -6.84 0.76
N GLU A 185 14.42 -6.88 2.10
CA GLU A 185 15.42 -6.23 2.96
C GLU A 185 16.39 -7.22 3.60
N ALA A 186 15.94 -8.43 3.94
CA ALA A 186 16.69 -9.39 4.75
C ALA A 186 17.91 -10.00 4.04
N GLY A 187 17.98 -9.93 2.71
CA GLY A 187 18.95 -10.67 1.91
C GLY A 187 18.54 -12.13 1.69
N PRO A 188 19.10 -12.79 0.65
CA PRO A 188 18.61 -14.09 0.18
C PRO A 188 18.75 -15.22 1.20
N ASP A 189 19.78 -15.18 2.06
CA ASP A 189 20.05 -16.25 3.01
C ASP A 189 19.05 -16.32 4.18
N ARG A 190 18.34 -15.21 4.44
CA ARG A 190 17.34 -15.10 5.51
C ARG A 190 15.89 -15.22 4.98
N VAL A 191 15.72 -15.37 3.66
CA VAL A 191 14.40 -15.53 3.04
C VAL A 191 14.11 -17.01 2.82
N GLY A 192 13.01 -17.51 3.38
CA GLY A 192 12.62 -18.91 3.29
C GLY A 192 12.17 -19.32 1.88
N LYS A 193 11.94 -20.62 1.72
CA LYS A 193 11.35 -21.18 0.49
C LYS A 193 10.05 -20.42 0.16
N LYS A 194 9.82 -20.14 -1.12
CA LYS A 194 8.69 -19.33 -1.64
C LYS A 194 8.74 -17.84 -1.33
N GLY A 195 9.90 -17.28 -0.97
CA GLY A 195 10.04 -15.85 -0.77
C GLY A 195 9.35 -15.31 0.50
N VAL A 196 9.18 -16.15 1.53
CA VAL A 196 8.49 -15.74 2.77
C VAL A 196 9.46 -15.73 3.95
N VAL A 197 9.52 -14.59 4.65
CA VAL A 197 10.21 -14.45 5.94
C VAL A 197 9.20 -14.76 7.04
N ARG A 198 9.51 -15.76 7.88
CA ARG A 198 8.63 -16.22 8.98
C ARG A 198 9.24 -16.02 10.35
N ASP A 199 10.55 -15.88 10.41
CA ASP A 199 11.29 -15.75 11.67
C ASP A 199 11.12 -14.33 12.24
N ALA A 200 10.56 -14.25 13.44
CA ALA A 200 10.38 -12.99 14.14
C ALA A 200 11.71 -12.25 14.39
N LYS A 201 12.80 -12.99 14.60
CA LYS A 201 14.12 -12.38 14.77
C LYS A 201 14.58 -11.69 13.47
N VAL A 202 14.33 -12.29 12.33
CA VAL A 202 14.65 -11.67 11.03
C VAL A 202 13.83 -10.39 10.81
N HIS A 203 12.55 -10.38 11.21
CA HIS A 203 11.73 -9.18 11.16
C HIS A 203 12.29 -8.06 12.05
N GLN A 204 12.71 -8.39 13.28
CA GLN A 204 13.34 -7.44 14.21
C GLN A 204 14.63 -6.88 13.62
N ASP A 205 15.51 -7.74 13.09
CA ASP A 205 16.78 -7.34 12.51
C ASP A 205 16.57 -6.40 11.32
N VAL A 206 15.64 -6.72 10.42
CA VAL A 206 15.31 -5.86 9.26
C VAL A 206 14.82 -4.49 9.71
N LEU A 207 13.94 -4.42 10.70
CA LEU A 207 13.45 -3.13 11.21
C LEU A 207 14.58 -2.34 11.86
N GLN A 208 15.44 -3.00 12.66
CA GLN A 208 16.59 -2.37 13.27
C GLN A 208 17.58 -1.85 12.22
N GLU A 209 17.86 -2.63 11.16
CA GLU A 209 18.73 -2.20 10.06
C GLU A 209 18.21 -0.93 9.36
N ILE A 210 16.90 -0.75 9.24
CA ILE A 210 16.31 0.50 8.69
C ILE A 210 16.42 1.65 9.68
N VAL A 211 16.19 1.40 10.97
CA VAL A 211 16.36 2.42 12.03
C VAL A 211 17.81 2.91 12.08
N ASP A 212 18.78 1.99 12.00
CA ASP A 212 20.21 2.30 12.05
C ASP A 212 20.73 2.98 10.77
N PHE A 213 20.06 2.75 9.63
CA PHE A 213 20.39 3.36 8.34
C PHE A 213 20.09 4.87 8.31
N CYS A 214 18.96 5.29 8.86
CA CYS A 214 18.47 6.66 8.72
C CYS A 214 19.41 7.74 9.29
N PRO A 215 20.04 7.59 10.48
CA PRO A 215 20.89 8.61 11.07
C PRO A 215 22.10 8.99 10.23
N SER A 216 22.61 8.10 9.38
CA SER A 216 23.75 8.40 8.49
C SER A 216 23.43 9.51 7.47
N PHE A 217 22.15 9.81 7.25
CA PHE A 217 21.66 10.89 6.39
C PHE A 217 21.05 12.05 7.19
N GLY A 218 21.10 12.02 8.53
CA GLY A 218 20.40 12.99 9.37
C GLY A 218 18.89 12.77 9.45
N TRP A 219 18.40 11.57 9.08
CA TRP A 219 16.99 11.20 9.13
C TRP A 219 16.66 10.41 10.38
N GLN A 220 15.36 10.27 10.66
CA GLN A 220 14.89 9.50 11.82
C GLN A 220 13.65 8.69 11.48
N VAL A 221 13.62 7.42 11.90
CA VAL A 221 12.39 6.63 11.97
C VAL A 221 11.60 7.10 13.17
N GLN A 222 10.49 7.79 12.92
CA GLN A 222 9.63 8.39 13.95
C GLN A 222 8.65 7.39 14.56
N ALA A 223 8.15 6.47 13.75
CA ALA A 223 7.18 5.48 14.17
C ALA A 223 7.20 4.27 13.24
N LEU A 224 6.84 3.12 13.82
CA LEU A 224 6.67 1.85 13.14
C LEU A 224 5.29 1.26 13.47
N ASP A 225 4.69 0.56 12.51
CA ASP A 225 3.50 -0.27 12.68
C ASP A 225 3.59 -1.46 11.71
N TYR A 226 2.63 -2.37 11.71
CA TYR A 226 2.53 -3.44 10.72
C TYR A 226 1.35 -3.20 9.78
N SER A 227 1.46 -3.72 8.57
CA SER A 227 0.41 -3.66 7.55
C SER A 227 -0.86 -4.39 8.02
N PRO A 228 -2.08 -3.89 7.73
CA PRO A 228 -3.32 -4.58 8.08
C PRO A 228 -3.59 -5.81 7.21
N ILE A 229 -2.83 -5.99 6.15
CA ILE A 229 -2.92 -7.13 5.22
C ILE A 229 -1.53 -7.68 4.91
N LYS A 230 -1.44 -9.00 4.76
CA LYS A 230 -0.22 -9.65 4.28
C LYS A 230 0.06 -9.35 2.82
N GLY A 231 1.33 -9.42 2.45
CA GLY A 231 1.76 -9.43 1.06
C GLY A 231 1.20 -10.65 0.29
N PRO A 232 1.30 -10.65 -1.06
CA PRO A 232 0.70 -11.68 -1.91
C PRO A 232 1.12 -13.11 -1.55
N GLU A 233 2.38 -13.31 -1.14
CA GLU A 233 2.93 -14.62 -0.76
C GLU A 233 2.73 -14.95 0.72
N GLY A 234 2.07 -14.05 1.48
CA GLY A 234 1.78 -14.22 2.91
C GLY A 234 2.81 -13.62 3.84
N ASN A 235 3.72 -12.77 3.35
CA ASN A 235 4.66 -12.02 4.19
C ASN A 235 3.94 -11.01 5.08
N ILE A 236 4.38 -10.92 6.35
CA ILE A 236 4.09 -9.77 7.20
C ILE A 236 4.93 -8.61 6.67
N GLU A 237 4.30 -7.46 6.45
CA GLU A 237 4.94 -6.24 5.98
C GLU A 237 4.76 -5.15 7.05
N PHE A 238 5.73 -4.26 7.18
CA PHE A 238 5.72 -3.22 8.20
C PHE A 238 5.56 -1.84 7.57
N LEU A 239 5.08 -0.90 8.37
CA LEU A 239 4.86 0.50 8.02
C LEU A 239 5.86 1.34 8.78
N ALA A 240 6.47 2.33 8.13
CA ALA A 240 7.36 3.27 8.77
C ALA A 240 7.00 4.71 8.41
N LYS A 241 7.10 5.60 9.41
CA LYS A 241 7.17 7.05 9.24
C LYS A 241 8.62 7.46 9.42
N ILE A 242 9.23 8.03 8.36
CA ILE A 242 10.62 8.52 8.38
C ILE A 242 10.62 10.01 8.05
N THR A 243 11.31 10.82 8.84
CA THR A 243 11.52 12.25 8.57
C THR A 243 12.93 12.49 8.06
N VAL A 244 13.08 13.40 7.10
CA VAL A 244 14.41 13.78 6.54
C VAL A 244 15.18 14.73 7.46
N ARG A 245 14.66 15.02 8.64
CA ARG A 245 15.35 15.71 9.74
C ARG A 245 15.11 14.94 11.02
N THR A 246 16.13 14.91 11.88
CA THR A 246 15.96 14.44 13.25
C THR A 246 15.04 15.39 14.01
N GLN A 247 14.03 14.85 14.67
CA GLN A 247 13.13 15.60 15.55
C GLN A 247 13.40 15.21 17.01
N GLU A 248 13.02 16.07 17.96
CA GLU A 248 13.19 15.83 19.41
C GLU A 248 12.18 14.78 19.96
N ASN A 249 11.94 13.71 19.21
CA ASN A 249 11.06 12.62 19.63
C ASN A 249 11.89 11.41 20.01
N GLU A 250 11.34 10.55 20.87
CA GLU A 250 12.00 9.31 21.24
C GLU A 250 12.26 8.44 19.99
N PRO A 251 13.48 7.92 19.83
CA PRO A 251 13.80 7.03 18.71
C PRO A 251 13.04 5.69 18.85
N CYS A 252 12.85 4.99 17.72
CA CYS A 252 12.36 3.62 17.75
C CYS A 252 13.42 2.71 18.38
N THR A 253 13.21 2.35 19.66
CA THR A 253 14.14 1.49 20.39
C THR A 253 14.00 0.02 20.02
N PRO A 254 15.01 -0.84 20.29
CA PRO A 254 14.89 -2.29 20.08
C PRO A 254 13.69 -2.93 20.78
N GLU A 255 13.29 -2.41 21.96
CA GLU A 255 12.13 -2.89 22.72
C GLU A 255 10.82 -2.58 21.95
N VAL A 256 10.69 -1.38 21.39
CA VAL A 256 9.54 -0.99 20.54
C VAL A 256 9.43 -1.90 19.33
N ILE A 257 10.57 -2.21 18.69
CA ILE A 257 10.63 -3.11 17.54
C ILE A 257 10.22 -4.53 17.95
N HIS A 258 10.75 -5.04 19.06
CA HIS A 258 10.41 -6.36 19.59
C HIS A 258 8.90 -6.51 19.81
N ASP A 259 8.28 -5.54 20.53
CA ASP A 259 6.86 -5.57 20.86
C ASP A 259 5.98 -5.44 19.59
N LEU A 260 6.40 -4.61 18.64
CA LEU A 260 5.71 -4.48 17.34
C LEU A 260 5.70 -5.81 16.58
N VAL A 261 6.85 -6.47 16.49
CA VAL A 261 6.97 -7.76 15.79
C VAL A 261 6.15 -8.84 16.49
N ALA A 262 6.17 -8.90 17.82
CA ALA A 262 5.37 -9.85 18.60
C ALA A 262 3.87 -9.68 18.32
N ARG A 263 3.37 -8.43 18.31
CA ARG A 263 1.97 -8.12 17.97
C ARG A 263 1.65 -8.53 16.54
N ALA A 264 2.50 -8.17 15.57
CA ALA A 264 2.28 -8.51 14.17
C ALA A 264 2.18 -10.04 13.94
N HIS A 265 2.98 -10.84 14.65
CA HIS A 265 2.93 -12.31 14.59
C HIS A 265 1.69 -12.91 15.26
N THR A 266 1.10 -12.21 16.21
CA THR A 266 -0.11 -12.68 16.93
C THR A 266 -1.38 -12.35 16.16
N GLU A 267 -1.42 -11.18 15.50
CA GLU A 267 -2.63 -10.64 14.90
C GLU A 267 -2.75 -10.94 13.40
N MET A 268 -1.66 -11.32 12.76
CA MET A 268 -1.58 -11.61 11.33
C MET A 268 -1.40 -13.10 11.04
#